data_6933d5f4649159293a38796661ff2ab6
#
_entry.id   6933d5f4649159293a38796661ff2ab6
#
_cell.length_a   1.000
_cell.length_b   1.000
_cell.length_c   1.000
_cell.angle_alpha   90.00
_cell.angle_beta   90.00
_cell.angle_gamma   90.00
#
_symmetry.space_group_name_H-M   'P 1'
#
loop_
_entity.id
_entity.type
_entity.pdbx_description
1 polymer ?
#
loop_
_entity_poly.entity_id
_entity_poly.type
_entity_poly.pdbx_seq_one_letter_code
_entity_poly.pdbx_strand_id
1 'polypeptide(L)'
;PSFVRQLTEGIGVITAEDIRWLRCDIKSVSLLANTMLYQQAVERGAGECVLVRDGLVTEATHSTVMAVRHGTVVTHPLSRLILPGITRKVVLDLCRENGIPVAEEALPAEELHAADELFLTGTGSEVMPVLAVDGHPVGHGLPGPVTRLLQNAFFRKVDSPLKFDR
;
A
#
# COMPACT_ATOMS: atom_id res chain seq x y z
N PRO A 1 -8.06 17.16 -1.85
CA PRO A 1 -8.53 16.77 -0.52
C PRO A 1 -7.39 16.85 0.48
N SER A 2 -7.67 17.19 1.75
CA SER A 2 -6.65 17.14 2.79
C SER A 2 -6.21 15.68 3.02
N PHE A 3 -5.00 15.46 3.49
CA PHE A 3 -4.48 14.12 3.81
C PHE A 3 -5.41 13.36 4.79
N VAL A 4 -5.90 14.04 5.81
CA VAL A 4 -6.87 13.46 6.77
C VAL A 4 -8.13 12.96 6.06
N ARG A 5 -8.63 13.72 5.08
CA ARG A 5 -9.78 13.29 4.29
C ARG A 5 -9.48 12.03 3.47
N GLN A 6 -8.31 11.97 2.85
CA GLN A 6 -7.87 10.77 2.10
C GLN A 6 -7.75 9.54 3.02
N LEU A 7 -7.19 9.68 4.22
CA LEU A 7 -7.14 8.60 5.21
C LEU A 7 -8.54 8.13 5.62
N THR A 8 -9.50 9.05 5.72
CA THR A 8 -10.87 8.75 6.13
C THR A 8 -11.70 8.18 4.98
N GLU A 9 -11.65 8.79 3.82
CA GLU A 9 -12.50 8.43 2.67
C GLU A 9 -11.84 7.42 1.75
N GLY A 10 -10.49 7.33 1.74
CA GLY A 10 -9.70 6.54 0.82
C GLY A 10 -9.37 7.26 -0.49
N ILE A 11 -8.55 6.61 -1.34
CA ILE A 11 -8.11 7.13 -2.64
C ILE A 11 -8.40 6.14 -3.77
N GLY A 12 -8.48 6.66 -5.00
CA GLY A 12 -8.33 5.85 -6.20
C GLY A 12 -6.86 5.75 -6.60
N VAL A 13 -6.47 4.65 -7.22
CA VAL A 13 -5.14 4.46 -7.80
C VAL A 13 -5.24 4.07 -9.27
N ILE A 14 -4.14 4.26 -10.01
CA ILE A 14 -3.96 3.67 -11.34
C ILE A 14 -2.91 2.58 -11.30
N THR A 15 -2.89 1.73 -12.30
CA THR A 15 -1.78 0.80 -12.55
C THR A 15 -0.88 1.31 -13.67
N ALA A 16 0.41 0.99 -13.60
CA ALA A 16 1.36 1.24 -14.68
C ALA A 16 2.49 0.21 -14.67
N GLU A 17 3.15 0.06 -15.82
CA GLU A 17 4.36 -0.75 -15.93
C GLU A 17 5.46 -0.22 -15.00
N ASP A 18 6.09 -1.11 -14.24
CA ASP A 18 7.22 -0.79 -13.37
C ASP A 18 8.50 -0.60 -14.18
N ILE A 19 8.76 0.64 -14.57
CA ILE A 19 9.95 1.06 -15.34
C ILE A 19 11.16 1.41 -14.47
N ARG A 20 11.08 1.15 -13.15
CA ARG A 20 12.20 1.42 -12.23
C ARG A 20 13.34 0.43 -12.46
N TRP A 21 14.51 0.75 -11.89
CA TRP A 21 15.65 -0.17 -11.88
C TRP A 21 15.40 -1.44 -11.06
N LEU A 22 16.33 -2.41 -11.11
CA LEU A 22 16.18 -3.73 -10.48
C LEU A 22 16.77 -3.82 -9.06
N ARG A 23 16.98 -2.69 -8.39
CA ARG A 23 17.48 -2.61 -7.02
C ARG A 23 16.64 -1.64 -6.18
N CYS A 24 15.31 -1.83 -6.24
CA CYS A 24 14.34 -1.04 -5.46
C CYS A 24 14.46 -1.26 -3.94
N ASP A 25 15.14 -2.34 -3.53
CA ASP A 25 15.54 -2.61 -2.15
C ASP A 25 16.51 -1.56 -1.57
N ILE A 26 17.20 -0.80 -2.43
CA ILE A 26 18.09 0.28 -2.03
C ILE A 26 17.34 1.60 -2.01
N LYS A 27 17.18 2.19 -0.82
CA LYS A 27 16.58 3.52 -0.68
C LYS A 27 17.54 4.57 -1.23
N SER A 28 17.16 5.22 -2.34
CA SER A 28 17.97 6.21 -3.03
C SER A 28 17.17 7.44 -3.40
N VAL A 29 17.85 8.47 -3.89
CA VAL A 29 17.23 9.71 -4.45
C VAL A 29 16.97 9.61 -5.96
N SER A 30 17.34 8.50 -6.61
CA SER A 30 17.09 8.26 -8.04
C SER A 30 15.63 7.88 -8.29
N LEU A 31 14.73 8.84 -8.10
CA LEU A 31 13.28 8.63 -8.10
C LEU A 31 12.58 9.15 -9.37
N LEU A 32 13.30 9.37 -10.46
CA LEU A 32 12.70 9.94 -11.68
C LEU A 32 11.54 9.07 -12.20
N ALA A 33 11.74 7.75 -12.31
CA ALA A 33 10.68 6.83 -12.73
C ALA A 33 9.46 6.89 -11.81
N ASN A 34 9.69 6.87 -10.48
CA ASN A 34 8.61 7.00 -9.49
C ASN A 34 7.84 8.31 -9.67
N THR A 35 8.55 9.44 -9.83
CA THR A 35 7.95 10.77 -10.00
C THR A 35 7.12 10.86 -11.28
N MET A 36 7.63 10.31 -12.40
CA MET A 36 6.89 10.31 -13.67
C MET A 36 5.60 9.49 -13.58
N LEU A 37 5.65 8.32 -12.94
CA LEU A 37 4.47 7.46 -12.78
C LEU A 37 3.47 8.05 -11.77
N TYR A 38 3.94 8.67 -10.71
CA TYR A 38 3.08 9.41 -9.79
C TYR A 38 2.39 10.60 -10.47
N GLN A 39 3.13 11.35 -11.32
CA GLN A 39 2.54 12.44 -12.10
C GLN A 39 1.42 11.95 -13.01
N GLN A 40 1.55 10.79 -13.63
CA GLN A 40 0.46 10.18 -14.42
C GLN A 40 -0.78 9.89 -13.57
N ALA A 41 -0.60 9.44 -12.31
CA ALA A 41 -1.72 9.25 -11.40
C ALA A 41 -2.42 10.57 -11.11
N VAL A 42 -1.66 11.62 -10.77
CA VAL A 42 -2.20 12.96 -10.50
C VAL A 42 -2.98 13.51 -11.69
N GLU A 43 -2.47 13.40 -12.90
CA GLU A 43 -3.12 13.85 -14.14
C GLU A 43 -4.44 13.11 -14.41
N ARG A 44 -4.57 11.87 -13.93
CA ARG A 44 -5.82 11.08 -14.01
C ARG A 44 -6.72 11.24 -12.78
N GLY A 45 -6.38 12.14 -11.85
CA GLY A 45 -7.15 12.39 -10.63
C GLY A 45 -7.03 11.29 -9.58
N ALA A 46 -6.05 10.39 -9.72
CA ALA A 46 -5.75 9.34 -8.74
C ALA A 46 -4.75 9.82 -7.68
N GLY A 47 -4.78 9.19 -6.51
CA GLY A 47 -3.91 9.54 -5.39
C GLY A 47 -2.55 8.84 -5.42
N GLU A 48 -2.42 7.75 -6.20
CA GLU A 48 -1.18 6.96 -6.28
C GLU A 48 -1.16 6.08 -7.55
N CYS A 49 0.02 5.58 -7.91
CA CYS A 49 0.20 4.62 -9.00
C CYS A 49 0.78 3.31 -8.46
N VAL A 50 0.07 2.22 -8.68
CA VAL A 50 0.50 0.84 -8.41
C VAL A 50 1.34 0.33 -9.58
N LEU A 51 2.50 -0.23 -9.28
CA LEU A 51 3.50 -0.63 -10.25
C LEU A 51 3.41 -2.14 -10.51
N VAL A 52 3.38 -2.49 -11.78
CA VAL A 52 3.24 -3.87 -12.26
C VAL A 52 4.45 -4.27 -13.09
N ARG A 53 5.06 -5.40 -12.76
CA ARG A 53 6.18 -5.98 -13.53
C ARG A 53 5.90 -7.44 -13.82
N ASP A 54 6.01 -7.81 -15.09
CA ASP A 54 5.76 -9.19 -15.55
C ASP A 54 4.39 -9.72 -15.07
N GLY A 55 3.37 -8.85 -15.09
CA GLY A 55 2.00 -9.18 -14.65
C GLY A 55 1.80 -9.21 -13.13
N LEU A 56 2.83 -8.96 -12.33
CA LEU A 56 2.77 -8.98 -10.86
C LEU A 56 2.89 -7.59 -10.26
N VAL A 57 2.11 -7.32 -9.24
CA VAL A 57 2.21 -6.10 -8.44
C VAL A 57 3.53 -6.12 -7.67
N THR A 58 4.34 -5.08 -7.81
CA THR A 58 5.55 -4.89 -7.00
C THR A 58 5.26 -4.02 -5.77
N GLU A 59 5.16 -2.73 -5.96
CA GLU A 59 4.78 -1.76 -4.93
C GLU A 59 4.07 -0.56 -5.58
N ALA A 60 3.87 0.54 -4.89
CA ALA A 60 3.44 1.79 -5.49
C ALA A 60 4.61 2.76 -5.63
N THR A 61 4.40 3.97 -6.17
CA THR A 61 5.51 4.87 -6.46
C THR A 61 6.28 5.31 -5.21
N HIS A 62 5.64 5.37 -4.05
CA HIS A 62 6.28 5.72 -2.78
C HIS A 62 5.68 5.00 -1.56
N SER A 63 4.95 3.90 -1.79
CA SER A 63 4.30 3.11 -0.75
C SER A 63 4.25 1.62 -1.11
N THR A 64 4.08 0.76 -0.12
CA THR A 64 3.87 -0.67 -0.32
C THR A 64 2.39 -0.96 -0.53
N VAL A 65 2.07 -1.84 -1.46
CA VAL A 65 0.70 -2.32 -1.73
C VAL A 65 0.39 -3.51 -0.81
N MET A 66 -0.78 -3.49 -0.22
CA MET A 66 -1.36 -4.59 0.57
C MET A 66 -2.80 -4.83 0.15
N ALA A 67 -3.13 -6.07 -0.17
CA ALA A 67 -4.48 -6.50 -0.49
C ALA A 67 -5.05 -7.37 0.64
N VAL A 68 -6.36 -7.38 0.81
CA VAL A 68 -7.05 -8.34 1.67
C VAL A 68 -7.80 -9.31 0.77
N ARG A 69 -7.58 -10.60 0.96
CA ARG A 69 -8.26 -11.68 0.24
C ARG A 69 -8.72 -12.72 1.24
N HIS A 70 -10.03 -12.92 1.33
CA HIS A 70 -10.64 -13.87 2.27
C HIS A 70 -10.12 -13.70 3.72
N GLY A 71 -10.01 -12.44 4.16
CA GLY A 71 -9.50 -12.09 5.49
C GLY A 71 -7.98 -12.21 5.68
N THR A 72 -7.21 -12.57 4.65
CA THR A 72 -5.74 -12.65 4.66
C THR A 72 -5.15 -11.40 4.03
N VAL A 73 -4.20 -10.77 4.70
CA VAL A 73 -3.41 -9.66 4.13
C VAL A 73 -2.32 -10.24 3.25
N VAL A 74 -2.34 -9.86 1.96
CA VAL A 74 -1.38 -10.30 0.94
C VAL A 74 -0.51 -9.12 0.52
N THR A 75 0.80 -9.31 0.44
CA THR A 75 1.75 -8.29 -0.02
C THR A 75 2.97 -8.93 -0.66
N HIS A 76 3.60 -8.22 -1.59
CA HIS A 76 4.80 -8.72 -2.26
C HIS A 76 5.89 -9.10 -1.25
N PRO A 77 6.54 -10.28 -1.40
CA PRO A 77 7.64 -10.71 -0.53
C PRO A 77 8.83 -9.76 -0.67
N LEU A 78 9.64 -9.64 0.38
CA LEU A 78 10.87 -8.86 0.32
C LEU A 78 11.78 -9.37 -0.80
N SER A 79 12.14 -8.50 -1.69
CA SER A 79 12.95 -8.81 -2.86
C SER A 79 13.69 -7.55 -3.34
N ARG A 80 14.51 -7.68 -4.37
CA ARG A 80 15.13 -6.52 -5.03
C ARG A 80 14.13 -5.59 -5.75
N LEU A 81 12.88 -6.00 -5.89
CA LEU A 81 11.85 -5.25 -6.64
C LEU A 81 11.04 -4.30 -5.76
N ILE A 82 11.16 -4.40 -4.44
CA ILE A 82 10.43 -3.54 -3.49
C ILE A 82 11.35 -2.99 -2.41
N LEU A 83 11.01 -1.82 -1.87
CA LEU A 83 11.67 -1.28 -0.69
C LEU A 83 11.18 -2.01 0.57
N PRO A 84 12.09 -2.45 1.49
CA PRO A 84 11.69 -3.00 2.79
C PRO A 84 11.14 -1.89 3.71
N GLY A 85 9.89 -1.50 3.50
CA GLY A 85 9.24 -0.38 4.16
C GLY A 85 9.07 -0.60 5.67
N ILE A 86 9.41 0.41 6.48
CA ILE A 86 9.23 0.35 7.94
C ILE A 86 7.75 0.28 8.30
N THR A 87 6.91 1.08 7.65
CA THR A 87 5.46 1.04 7.86
C THR A 87 4.88 -0.32 7.47
N ARG A 88 5.35 -0.92 6.35
CA ARG A 88 5.00 -2.29 5.97
C ARG A 88 5.27 -3.26 7.12
N LYS A 89 6.49 -3.22 7.69
CA LYS A 89 6.86 -4.10 8.80
C LYS A 89 5.94 -3.91 10.00
N VAL A 90 5.68 -2.67 10.41
CA VAL A 90 4.78 -2.35 11.53
C VAL A 90 3.38 -2.91 11.28
N VAL A 91 2.84 -2.76 10.07
CA VAL A 91 1.50 -3.25 9.73
C VAL A 91 1.46 -4.78 9.73
N LEU A 92 2.49 -5.47 9.24
CA LEU A 92 2.57 -6.93 9.33
C LEU A 92 2.64 -7.43 10.77
N ASP A 93 3.36 -6.71 11.66
CA ASP A 93 3.38 -7.01 13.09
C ASP A 93 1.98 -6.79 13.70
N LEU A 94 1.28 -5.72 13.34
CA LEU A 94 -0.10 -5.46 13.77
C LEU A 94 -1.08 -6.53 13.26
N CYS A 95 -0.90 -7.06 12.06
CA CYS A 95 -1.69 -8.20 11.58
C CYS A 95 -1.53 -9.40 12.53
N ARG A 96 -0.30 -9.75 12.89
CA ARG A 96 -0.01 -10.87 13.82
C ARG A 96 -0.59 -10.62 15.20
N GLU A 97 -0.45 -9.39 15.74
CA GLU A 97 -1.00 -8.97 17.04
C GLU A 97 -2.53 -9.06 17.08
N ASN A 98 -3.22 -8.90 15.96
CA ASN A 98 -4.68 -8.94 15.84
C ASN A 98 -5.22 -10.24 15.24
N GLY A 99 -4.38 -11.28 15.07
CA GLY A 99 -4.81 -12.57 14.54
C GLY A 99 -5.21 -12.56 13.05
N ILE A 100 -4.75 -11.56 12.28
CA ILE A 100 -5.01 -11.47 10.84
C ILE A 100 -3.93 -12.28 10.11
N PRO A 101 -4.30 -13.30 9.31
CA PRO A 101 -3.35 -14.05 8.51
C PRO A 101 -2.61 -13.16 7.51
N VAL A 102 -1.35 -13.48 7.25
CA VAL A 102 -0.49 -12.77 6.29
C VAL A 102 0.11 -13.74 5.30
N ALA A 103 0.05 -13.41 4.01
CA ALA A 103 0.76 -14.08 2.93
C ALA A 103 1.72 -13.07 2.27
N GLU A 104 3.02 -13.35 2.37
CA GLU A 104 4.03 -12.58 1.65
C GLU A 104 4.26 -13.25 0.29
N GLU A 105 3.39 -12.94 -0.67
CA GLU A 105 3.39 -13.46 -2.03
C GLU A 105 3.08 -12.37 -3.05
N ALA A 106 3.58 -12.53 -4.27
CA ALA A 106 3.32 -11.57 -5.34
C ALA A 106 1.88 -11.70 -5.82
N LEU A 107 1.15 -10.58 -5.84
CA LEU A 107 -0.23 -10.52 -6.29
C LEU A 107 -0.26 -10.29 -7.82
N PRO A 108 -0.95 -11.14 -8.61
CA PRO A 108 -1.23 -10.84 -10.00
C PRO A 108 -2.00 -9.52 -10.14
N ALA A 109 -1.61 -8.67 -11.10
CA ALA A 109 -2.26 -7.38 -11.28
C ALA A 109 -3.75 -7.49 -11.61
N GLU A 110 -4.14 -8.54 -12.32
CA GLU A 110 -5.54 -8.84 -12.66
C GLU A 110 -6.40 -9.15 -11.43
N GLU A 111 -5.78 -9.59 -10.34
CA GLU A 111 -6.46 -9.90 -9.08
C GLU A 111 -6.67 -8.68 -8.17
N LEU A 112 -6.11 -7.51 -8.50
CA LEU A 112 -6.32 -6.27 -7.72
C LEU A 112 -7.81 -5.93 -7.60
N HIS A 113 -8.59 -6.13 -8.66
CA HIS A 113 -10.03 -5.84 -8.68
C HIS A 113 -10.86 -6.87 -7.89
N ALA A 114 -10.33 -8.09 -7.73
CA ALA A 114 -10.99 -9.16 -7.00
C ALA A 114 -10.66 -9.16 -5.49
N ALA A 115 -9.79 -8.27 -5.04
CA ALA A 115 -9.48 -8.12 -3.62
C ALA A 115 -10.71 -7.62 -2.85
N ASP A 116 -10.89 -8.13 -1.63
CA ASP A 116 -11.94 -7.66 -0.72
C ASP A 116 -11.66 -6.23 -0.27
N GLU A 117 -10.36 -5.93 0.00
CA GLU A 117 -9.87 -4.59 0.35
C GLU A 117 -8.48 -4.39 -0.26
N LEU A 118 -8.12 -3.13 -0.48
CA LEU A 118 -6.79 -2.72 -0.89
C LEU A 118 -6.36 -1.51 -0.06
N PHE A 119 -5.11 -1.47 0.36
CA PHE A 119 -4.55 -0.32 1.06
C PHE A 119 -3.04 -0.19 0.82
N LEU A 120 -2.54 1.01 1.04
CA LEU A 120 -1.13 1.33 0.89
C LEU A 120 -0.50 1.61 2.25
N THR A 121 0.80 1.30 2.38
CA THR A 121 1.55 1.61 3.60
C THR A 121 2.85 2.34 3.28
N GLY A 122 3.11 3.42 4.00
CA GLY A 122 4.32 4.23 3.82
C GLY A 122 4.41 5.34 4.86
N THR A 123 5.56 5.97 5.00
CA THR A 123 5.74 7.07 5.97
C THR A 123 4.80 8.25 5.68
N GLY A 124 4.58 8.58 4.40
CA GLY A 124 3.67 9.64 3.99
C GLY A 124 2.24 9.17 3.74
N SER A 125 2.02 7.85 3.59
CA SER A 125 0.71 7.27 3.33
C SER A 125 0.07 6.66 4.57
N GLU A 126 0.87 6.40 5.62
CA GLU A 126 0.45 5.69 6.83
C GLU A 126 -0.22 4.35 6.49
N VAL A 127 -1.51 4.19 6.74
CA VAL A 127 -2.36 3.09 6.27
C VAL A 127 -3.48 3.70 5.43
N MET A 128 -3.26 3.85 4.13
CA MET A 128 -4.14 4.56 3.20
C MET A 128 -5.08 3.59 2.49
N PRO A 129 -6.41 3.69 2.70
CA PRO A 129 -7.36 2.84 1.99
C PRO A 129 -7.38 3.15 0.49
N VAL A 130 -7.46 2.12 -0.34
CA VAL A 130 -7.66 2.23 -1.79
C VAL A 130 -9.05 1.75 -2.15
N LEU A 131 -9.83 2.60 -2.81
CA LEU A 131 -11.24 2.34 -3.13
C LEU A 131 -11.48 1.90 -4.57
N ALA A 132 -10.56 2.25 -5.45
CA ALA A 132 -10.68 1.93 -6.87
C ALA A 132 -9.29 1.79 -7.50
N VAL A 133 -9.19 0.91 -8.48
CA VAL A 133 -8.02 0.70 -9.35
C VAL A 133 -8.47 0.95 -10.79
N ASP A 134 -7.80 1.84 -11.51
CA ASP A 134 -8.12 2.22 -12.90
C ASP A 134 -9.61 2.56 -13.12
N GLY A 135 -10.21 3.25 -12.13
CA GLY A 135 -11.63 3.65 -12.15
C GLY A 135 -12.63 2.57 -11.76
N HIS A 136 -12.19 1.34 -11.51
CA HIS A 136 -13.05 0.24 -11.07
C HIS A 136 -12.99 0.08 -9.55
N PRO A 137 -14.13 -0.06 -8.85
CA PRO A 137 -14.13 -0.18 -7.40
C PRO A 137 -13.45 -1.48 -6.93
N VAL A 138 -12.77 -1.39 -5.78
CA VAL A 138 -12.27 -2.56 -5.03
C VAL A 138 -13.29 -2.90 -3.95
N GLY A 139 -13.66 -4.18 -3.85
CA GLY A 139 -14.69 -4.61 -2.91
C GLY A 139 -15.99 -3.81 -3.08
N HIS A 140 -16.41 -3.12 -2.05
CA HIS A 140 -17.60 -2.25 -2.08
C HIS A 140 -17.30 -0.76 -2.40
N GLY A 141 -16.08 -0.42 -2.80
CA GLY A 141 -15.67 0.97 -3.03
C GLY A 141 -15.61 1.82 -1.75
N LEU A 142 -15.45 1.18 -0.62
CA LEU A 142 -15.33 1.80 0.71
C LEU A 142 -14.17 1.16 1.48
N PRO A 143 -13.56 1.88 2.43
CA PRO A 143 -12.53 1.30 3.29
C PRO A 143 -13.08 0.12 4.09
N GLY A 144 -12.48 -1.06 3.92
CA GLY A 144 -12.96 -2.28 4.53
C GLY A 144 -12.58 -2.45 6.01
N PRO A 145 -13.15 -3.46 6.68
CA PRO A 145 -12.98 -3.66 8.11
C PRO A 145 -11.54 -4.00 8.52
N VAL A 146 -10.79 -4.76 7.72
CA VAL A 146 -9.39 -5.09 8.02
C VAL A 146 -8.52 -3.84 7.92
N THR A 147 -8.68 -3.05 6.86
CA THR A 147 -7.97 -1.78 6.67
C THR A 147 -8.26 -0.83 7.85
N ARG A 148 -9.52 -0.70 8.27
CA ARG A 148 -9.91 0.15 9.40
C ARG A 148 -9.33 -0.33 10.73
N LEU A 149 -9.33 -1.63 10.96
CA LEU A 149 -8.72 -2.20 12.17
C LEU A 149 -7.22 -1.87 12.21
N LEU A 150 -6.51 -2.13 11.11
CA LEU A 150 -5.07 -1.86 11.01
C LEU A 150 -4.75 -0.36 11.10
N GLN A 151 -5.56 0.50 10.51
CA GLN A 151 -5.47 1.96 10.63
C GLN A 151 -5.55 2.41 12.09
N ASN A 152 -6.59 1.96 12.80
CA ASN A 152 -6.78 2.29 14.20
C ASN A 152 -5.66 1.73 15.10
N ALA A 153 -5.19 0.52 14.84
CA ALA A 153 -4.09 -0.09 15.56
C ALA A 153 -2.76 0.66 15.31
N PHE A 154 -2.53 1.07 14.06
CA PHE A 154 -1.36 1.85 13.67
C PHE A 154 -1.33 3.20 14.39
N PHE A 155 -2.42 3.96 14.36
CA PHE A 155 -2.48 5.26 15.04
C PHE A 155 -2.27 5.15 16.56
N ARG A 156 -2.87 4.16 17.20
CA ARG A 156 -2.60 3.90 18.64
C ARG A 156 -1.13 3.59 18.92
N LYS A 157 -0.42 2.95 17.98
CA LYS A 157 0.98 2.58 18.15
C LYS A 157 1.94 3.76 17.94
N VAL A 158 1.64 4.66 16.99
CA VAL A 158 2.49 5.82 16.70
C VAL A 158 2.23 7.00 17.64
N ASP A 159 1.01 7.16 18.14
CA ASP A 159 0.65 8.19 19.13
C ASP A 159 1.03 7.79 20.56
N SER A 160 1.43 6.53 20.76
CA SER A 160 1.94 6.08 22.07
C SER A 160 3.25 6.82 22.38
N PRO A 161 3.33 7.57 23.51
CA PRO A 161 4.58 8.23 23.87
C PRO A 161 5.67 7.17 23.95
N LEU A 162 6.70 7.32 23.12
CA LEU A 162 7.90 6.49 23.18
C LEU A 162 8.45 6.58 24.60
N LYS A 163 8.29 5.55 25.40
CA LYS A 163 9.03 5.38 26.63
C LYS A 163 10.44 5.02 26.22
N PHE A 164 11.30 6.04 26.15
CA PHE A 164 12.75 5.80 26.18
C PHE A 164 13.06 5.37 27.60
N ASP A 165 13.18 4.08 27.85
CA ASP A 165 13.82 3.58 29.09
C ASP A 165 15.26 4.09 29.05
N ARG A 166 15.61 4.94 30.04
CA ARG A 166 16.93 5.53 30.24
C ARG A 166 17.89 4.49 30.78
#